data_42cdb9ece33584ba2bbdc3cad1903d7f
#
_entry.id   42cdb9ece33584ba2bbdc3cad1903d7f
#
_cell.length_a   1.000
_cell.length_b   1.000
_cell.length_c   1.000
_cell.angle_alpha   90.00
_cell.angle_beta   90.00
_cell.angle_gamma   90.00
#
_symmetry.space_group_name_H-M   'P 1'
#
loop_
_entity.id
_entity.type
_entity.pdbx_description
1 polymer ?
#
loop_
_entity_poly.entity_id
_entity_poly.type
_entity_poly.pdbx_seq_one_letter_code
_entity_poly.pdbx_strand_id
1 'polypeptide(L)'
;MKSKVGIIKYNAVRRCVVVGSSISYLASPSAELFYTGGKDSTFLLYYLAKIKKLRVLALTWEIPFISDSAKQSIENAKKNFDNVEFINRKICDNDLRKIYKKLYSLSKNTCACPSLAYILFYPELVSNKIPYFMAGNEPVQMLGLYYNHMTPKFIYSLDKNRSLMTLINIGRILTLRPPFRTGQLQTIMTMRQLSRKNSSVMDFIGYSNPLVSNIITAIGEVPELLPPFKKAVNYSSRTGNIPAFVHLDFDKICGGKYDWKDVKNILTEECGWVPPSSDKKSLHTSCCIERCKDHSQFVKFYNCESKMIPFSALEISLASRSSLTSKEEIMYEMEHFLGFSLEELPECSIMCDYLKGNQNE
;
A
#
# COMPACT_ATOMS: atom_id res chain seq x y z
N MET A 1 3.25 19.33 16.09
CA MET A 1 2.72 17.94 15.92
C MET A 1 3.69 16.98 15.21
N LYS A 2 4.88 17.45 14.81
CA LYS A 2 5.86 16.71 13.98
C LYS A 2 6.69 15.65 14.72
N SER A 3 6.95 15.79 16.00
CA SER A 3 8.02 14.99 16.63
C SER A 3 7.65 13.59 17.14
N LYS A 4 6.44 13.41 17.66
CA LYS A 4 6.10 12.13 18.33
C LYS A 4 5.76 10.96 17.39
N VAL A 5 5.16 11.21 16.24
CA VAL A 5 4.78 10.16 15.27
C VAL A 5 6.02 9.56 14.60
N GLY A 6 6.97 10.40 14.22
CA GLY A 6 8.21 9.94 13.61
C GLY A 6 9.11 9.15 14.56
N ILE A 7 9.15 9.50 15.84
CA ILE A 7 9.96 8.82 16.86
C ILE A 7 9.48 7.39 17.09
N ILE A 8 8.17 7.16 17.16
CA ILE A 8 7.61 5.82 17.36
C ILE A 8 7.90 4.92 16.16
N LYS A 9 7.78 5.46 14.94
CA LYS A 9 8.06 4.73 13.69
C LYS A 9 9.55 4.39 13.55
N TYR A 10 10.42 5.34 13.83
CA TYR A 10 11.86 5.11 13.85
C TYR A 10 12.28 4.09 14.91
N ASN A 11 11.70 4.14 16.11
CA ASN A 11 11.96 3.16 17.17
C ASN A 11 11.45 1.76 16.83
N ALA A 12 10.35 1.64 16.09
CA ALA A 12 9.85 0.34 15.63
C ALA A 12 10.84 -0.29 14.64
N VAL A 13 11.33 0.46 13.66
CA VAL A 13 12.35 -0.01 12.70
C VAL A 13 13.68 -0.28 13.42
N ARG A 14 14.07 0.58 14.37
CA ARG A 14 15.29 0.36 15.17
C ARG A 14 15.19 -0.89 16.05
N ARG A 15 14.00 -1.21 16.57
CA ARG A 15 13.78 -2.49 17.28
C ARG A 15 13.85 -3.69 16.34
N CYS A 16 13.35 -3.56 15.09
CA CYS A 16 13.58 -4.59 14.08
C CYS A 16 15.08 -4.80 13.81
N VAL A 17 15.85 -3.71 13.72
CA VAL A 17 17.31 -3.75 13.54
C VAL A 17 18.01 -4.37 14.75
N VAL A 18 17.61 -4.02 15.98
CA VAL A 18 18.20 -4.58 17.22
C VAL A 18 17.84 -6.06 17.39
N VAL A 19 16.60 -6.42 17.08
CA VAL A 19 16.16 -7.84 17.09
C VAL A 19 16.87 -8.61 15.97
N GLY A 20 17.07 -7.99 14.79
CA GLY A 20 17.82 -8.59 13.68
C GLY A 20 19.30 -8.83 13.99
N SER A 21 19.97 -7.95 14.75
CA SER A 21 21.35 -8.16 15.19
C SER A 21 21.50 -9.29 16.23
N SER A 22 20.43 -9.60 16.97
CA SER A 22 20.39 -10.72 17.92
C SER A 22 19.90 -12.04 17.30
N ILE A 23 19.28 -12.00 16.12
CA ILE A 23 18.66 -13.14 15.41
C ILE A 23 19.50 -13.59 14.22
N SER A 24 20.76 -13.20 14.14
CA SER A 24 21.67 -13.64 13.06
C SER A 24 21.81 -15.17 12.90
N TYR A 25 21.17 -15.93 13.76
CA TYR A 25 21.11 -17.41 13.71
C TYR A 25 19.75 -17.99 13.27
N LEU A 26 18.73 -17.19 13.07
CA LEU A 26 17.44 -17.67 12.58
C LEU A 26 17.27 -17.28 11.12
N ALA A 27 16.93 -18.25 10.29
CA ALA A 27 16.79 -18.12 8.84
C ALA A 27 15.60 -17.25 8.36
N SER A 28 15.00 -16.44 9.23
CA SER A 28 13.82 -15.62 8.94
C SER A 28 14.19 -14.22 8.45
N PRO A 29 13.41 -13.64 7.50
CA PRO A 29 13.59 -12.25 7.08
C PRO A 29 13.42 -11.28 8.25
N SER A 30 14.20 -10.20 8.25
CA SER A 30 14.14 -9.18 9.31
C SER A 30 13.09 -8.11 9.05
N ALA A 31 12.65 -7.94 7.78
CA ALA A 31 11.65 -6.99 7.35
C ALA A 31 10.92 -7.49 6.10
N GLU A 32 9.67 -7.09 5.94
CA GLU A 32 8.90 -7.36 4.74
C GLU A 32 8.36 -6.08 4.13
N LEU A 33 8.30 -6.09 2.81
CA LEU A 33 7.98 -4.93 2.00
C LEU A 33 7.07 -5.34 0.84
N PHE A 34 5.97 -4.62 0.64
CA PHE A 34 5.25 -4.66 -0.63
C PHE A 34 6.04 -3.91 -1.70
N TYR A 35 6.57 -4.67 -2.65
CA TYR A 35 7.45 -4.15 -3.68
C TYR A 35 6.76 -4.13 -5.04
N THR A 36 6.69 -2.94 -5.65
CA THR A 36 5.97 -2.71 -6.92
C THR A 36 6.88 -2.29 -8.06
N GLY A 37 8.19 -2.16 -7.84
CA GLY A 37 9.15 -1.61 -8.81
C GLY A 37 9.01 -0.09 -9.05
N GLY A 38 8.08 0.57 -8.38
CA GLY A 38 7.95 2.03 -8.42
C GLY A 38 8.99 2.74 -7.55
N LYS A 39 9.15 4.05 -7.73
CA LYS A 39 10.13 4.91 -7.04
C LYS A 39 10.14 4.67 -5.53
N ASP A 40 8.98 4.81 -4.87
CA ASP A 40 8.91 4.82 -3.40
C ASP A 40 9.15 3.45 -2.79
N SER A 41 8.65 2.38 -3.41
CA SER A 41 8.92 1.01 -2.96
C SER A 41 10.37 0.61 -3.20
N THR A 42 11.01 1.10 -4.28
CA THR A 42 12.44 0.86 -4.54
C THR A 42 13.31 1.64 -3.57
N PHE A 43 12.94 2.87 -3.21
CA PHE A 43 13.63 3.63 -2.17
C PHE A 43 13.57 2.93 -0.80
N LEU A 44 12.41 2.40 -0.45
CA LEU A 44 12.28 1.63 0.79
C LEU A 44 13.11 0.35 0.75
N LEU A 45 13.13 -0.36 -0.37
CA LEU A 45 13.99 -1.53 -0.55
C LEU A 45 15.48 -1.17 -0.42
N TYR A 46 15.93 -0.13 -1.10
CA TYR A 46 17.29 0.40 -0.98
C TYR A 46 17.67 0.71 0.47
N TYR A 47 16.82 1.45 1.17
CA TYR A 47 17.07 1.79 2.56
C TYR A 47 17.18 0.56 3.47
N LEU A 48 16.26 -0.38 3.35
CA LEU A 48 16.27 -1.58 4.19
C LEU A 48 17.44 -2.52 3.86
N ALA A 49 17.65 -2.79 2.58
CA ALA A 49 18.62 -3.78 2.15
C ALA A 49 20.06 -3.23 2.08
N LYS A 50 20.30 -2.06 1.48
CA LYS A 50 21.65 -1.51 1.31
C LYS A 50 22.10 -0.66 2.51
N ILE A 51 21.25 0.24 3.00
CA ILE A 51 21.62 1.14 4.08
C ILE A 51 21.54 0.45 5.45
N LYS A 52 20.44 -0.27 5.72
CA LYS A 52 20.27 -0.99 7.00
C LYS A 52 20.79 -2.41 6.98
N LYS A 53 21.19 -2.93 5.81
CA LYS A 53 21.74 -4.28 5.63
C LYS A 53 20.86 -5.37 6.23
N LEU A 54 19.53 -5.20 6.16
CA LEU A 54 18.57 -6.18 6.63
C LEU A 54 18.35 -7.28 5.58
N ARG A 55 17.99 -8.47 6.02
CA ARG A 55 17.37 -9.47 5.13
C ARG A 55 15.94 -9.06 4.91
N VAL A 56 15.59 -8.82 3.66
CA VAL A 56 14.25 -8.31 3.27
C VAL A 56 13.51 -9.37 2.49
N LEU A 57 12.22 -9.52 2.80
CA LEU A 57 11.29 -10.25 1.96
C LEU A 57 10.48 -9.23 1.16
N ALA A 58 10.71 -9.20 -0.14
CA ALA A 58 10.00 -8.33 -1.08
C ALA A 58 8.82 -9.06 -1.69
N LEU A 59 7.62 -8.60 -1.40
CA LEU A 59 6.37 -9.20 -1.86
C LEU A 59 5.84 -8.44 -3.05
N THR A 60 5.82 -9.07 -4.21
CA THR A 60 5.30 -8.49 -5.45
C THR A 60 4.00 -9.19 -5.84
N TRP A 61 2.93 -8.42 -5.96
CA TRP A 61 1.73 -8.88 -6.62
C TRP A 61 1.79 -8.49 -8.10
N GLU A 62 1.73 -9.50 -8.96
CA GLU A 62 1.73 -9.31 -10.39
C GLU A 62 0.36 -8.84 -10.88
N ILE A 63 0.29 -7.60 -11.32
CA ILE A 63 -0.92 -6.98 -11.88
C ILE A 63 -0.76 -6.81 -13.40
N PRO A 64 -1.85 -6.93 -14.20
CA PRO A 64 -1.75 -6.81 -15.66
C PRO A 64 -1.34 -5.41 -16.12
N PHE A 65 -1.50 -4.41 -15.29
CA PHE A 65 -1.22 -3.00 -15.61
C PHE A 65 0.06 -2.45 -14.98
N ILE A 66 0.97 -3.32 -14.58
CA ILE A 66 2.30 -2.88 -14.17
C ILE A 66 3.08 -2.35 -15.39
N SER A 67 3.71 -1.20 -15.25
CA SER A 67 4.49 -0.59 -16.33
C SER A 67 5.72 -1.44 -16.66
N ASP A 68 6.19 -1.37 -17.91
CA ASP A 68 7.38 -2.11 -18.32
C ASP A 68 8.64 -1.64 -17.59
N SER A 69 8.74 -0.34 -17.31
CA SER A 69 9.81 0.20 -16.47
C SER A 69 9.79 -0.38 -15.04
N ALA A 70 8.61 -0.56 -14.46
CA ALA A 70 8.51 -1.19 -13.15
C ALA A 70 8.85 -2.69 -13.17
N LYS A 71 8.44 -3.42 -14.22
CA LYS A 71 8.88 -4.81 -14.43
C LYS A 71 10.39 -4.92 -14.53
N GLN A 72 11.00 -4.05 -15.35
CA GLN A 72 12.46 -4.01 -15.50
C GLN A 72 13.16 -3.65 -14.18
N SER A 73 12.60 -2.71 -13.42
CA SER A 73 13.12 -2.34 -12.08
C SER A 73 13.07 -3.52 -11.11
N ILE A 74 12.02 -4.33 -11.16
CA ILE A 74 11.90 -5.55 -10.33
C ILE A 74 12.98 -6.56 -10.72
N GLU A 75 13.19 -6.80 -12.02
CA GLU A 75 14.22 -7.74 -12.48
C GLU A 75 15.64 -7.25 -12.17
N ASN A 76 15.88 -5.95 -12.28
CA ASN A 76 17.17 -5.36 -11.89
C ASN A 76 17.40 -5.47 -10.37
N ALA A 77 16.36 -5.23 -9.57
CA ALA A 77 16.45 -5.39 -8.12
C ALA A 77 16.79 -6.83 -7.73
N LYS A 78 16.20 -7.84 -8.37
CA LYS A 78 16.55 -9.25 -8.14
C LYS A 78 18.03 -9.56 -8.38
N LYS A 79 18.68 -8.82 -9.27
CA LYS A 79 20.12 -8.98 -9.57
C LYS A 79 21.03 -8.18 -8.65
N ASN A 80 20.53 -7.03 -8.14
CA ASN A 80 21.35 -6.05 -7.42
C ASN A 80 21.30 -6.17 -5.88
N PHE A 81 20.45 -7.07 -5.36
CA PHE A 81 20.26 -7.24 -3.93
C PHE A 81 20.40 -8.71 -3.49
N ASP A 82 21.54 -9.09 -2.95
CA ASP A 82 21.80 -10.46 -2.50
C ASP A 82 21.09 -10.82 -1.19
N ASN A 83 20.71 -9.82 -0.39
CA ASN A 83 20.07 -9.99 0.90
C ASN A 83 18.54 -9.80 0.83
N VAL A 84 17.95 -9.86 -0.37
CA VAL A 84 16.52 -9.73 -0.60
C VAL A 84 15.96 -11.00 -1.23
N GLU A 85 14.96 -11.57 -0.60
CA GLU A 85 14.16 -12.65 -1.16
C GLU A 85 12.91 -12.05 -1.82
N PHE A 86 12.64 -12.44 -3.07
CA PHE A 86 11.48 -11.93 -3.82
C PHE A 86 10.42 -13.03 -3.95
N ILE A 87 9.22 -12.73 -3.49
CA ILE A 87 8.05 -13.59 -3.64
C ILE A 87 7.03 -12.91 -4.54
N ASN A 88 6.72 -13.56 -5.65
CA ASN A 88 5.68 -13.10 -6.56
C ASN A 88 4.39 -13.90 -6.33
N ARG A 89 3.25 -13.21 -6.38
CA ARG A 89 1.91 -13.82 -6.39
C ARG A 89 1.10 -13.24 -7.52
N LYS A 90 0.29 -14.09 -8.14
CA LYS A 90 -0.63 -13.72 -9.21
C LYS A 90 -2.04 -14.23 -8.89
N ILE A 91 -3.04 -13.45 -9.20
CA ILE A 91 -4.42 -13.90 -9.28
C ILE A 91 -4.65 -14.37 -10.72
N CYS A 92 -5.37 -15.46 -10.94
CA CYS A 92 -5.77 -15.89 -12.26
C CYS A 92 -6.45 -14.74 -13.01
N ASP A 93 -6.09 -14.54 -14.29
CA ASP A 93 -6.57 -13.39 -15.06
C ASP A 93 -8.10 -13.34 -15.14
N ASN A 94 -8.75 -14.49 -15.30
CA ASN A 94 -10.20 -14.57 -15.32
C ASN A 94 -10.83 -14.09 -13.99
N ASP A 95 -10.26 -14.47 -12.86
CA ASP A 95 -10.76 -14.10 -11.54
C ASP A 95 -10.47 -12.62 -11.24
N LEU A 96 -9.29 -12.14 -11.62
CA LEU A 96 -8.96 -10.72 -11.49
C LEU A 96 -9.87 -9.85 -12.36
N ARG A 97 -10.20 -10.31 -13.56
CA ARG A 97 -11.15 -9.66 -14.48
C ARG A 97 -12.56 -9.59 -13.87
N LYS A 98 -13.04 -10.65 -13.22
CA LYS A 98 -14.33 -10.63 -12.49
C LYS A 98 -14.33 -9.55 -11.40
N ILE A 99 -13.27 -9.50 -10.59
CA ILE A 99 -13.13 -8.49 -9.53
C ILE A 99 -13.13 -7.08 -10.12
N TYR A 100 -12.31 -6.83 -11.13
CA TYR A 100 -12.21 -5.52 -11.76
C TYR A 100 -13.51 -5.11 -12.47
N LYS A 101 -14.15 -6.03 -13.19
CA LYS A 101 -15.45 -5.78 -13.84
C LYS A 101 -16.51 -5.37 -12.83
N LYS A 102 -16.59 -6.09 -11.70
CA LYS A 102 -17.50 -5.74 -10.61
C LYS A 102 -17.18 -4.40 -9.99
N LEU A 103 -15.92 -4.16 -9.64
CA LEU A 103 -15.50 -2.89 -9.05
C LEU A 103 -15.73 -1.72 -9.98
N TYR A 104 -15.44 -1.87 -11.28
CA TYR A 104 -15.71 -0.86 -12.29
C TYR A 104 -17.20 -0.56 -12.44
N SER A 105 -18.06 -1.58 -12.41
CA SER A 105 -19.52 -1.39 -12.46
C SER A 105 -20.05 -0.61 -11.25
N LEU A 106 -19.48 -0.81 -10.07
CA LEU A 106 -19.89 -0.14 -8.83
C LEU A 106 -19.38 1.31 -8.73
N SER A 107 -18.18 1.56 -9.19
CA SER A 107 -17.49 2.83 -8.89
C SER A 107 -16.79 3.48 -10.09
N LYS A 108 -16.80 2.86 -11.26
CA LYS A 108 -15.99 3.27 -12.44
C LYS A 108 -14.47 3.33 -12.11
N ASN A 109 -14.04 2.68 -11.04
CA ASN A 109 -12.67 2.63 -10.58
C ASN A 109 -12.26 1.18 -10.34
N THR A 110 -11.04 0.83 -10.70
CA THR A 110 -10.48 -0.52 -10.57
C THR A 110 -9.39 -0.59 -9.51
N CYS A 111 -9.19 0.45 -8.71
CA CYS A 111 -8.12 0.52 -7.73
C CYS A 111 -8.38 -0.39 -6.51
N ALA A 112 -8.15 -1.69 -6.69
CA ALA A 112 -8.22 -2.69 -5.62
C ALA A 112 -6.84 -3.20 -5.17
N CYS A 113 -5.76 -2.72 -5.80
CA CYS A 113 -4.40 -3.25 -5.66
C CYS A 113 -3.93 -3.41 -4.21
N PRO A 114 -4.01 -2.43 -3.32
CA PRO A 114 -3.57 -2.61 -1.93
C PRO A 114 -4.36 -3.69 -1.19
N SER A 115 -5.68 -3.74 -1.40
CA SER A 115 -6.55 -4.70 -0.72
C SER A 115 -6.31 -6.12 -1.19
N LEU A 116 -6.10 -6.32 -2.49
CA LEU A 116 -5.76 -7.62 -3.05
C LEU A 116 -4.38 -8.09 -2.61
N ALA A 117 -3.40 -7.18 -2.53
CA ALA A 117 -2.08 -7.50 -1.97
C ALA A 117 -2.19 -8.00 -0.52
N TYR A 118 -2.98 -7.35 0.33
CA TYR A 118 -3.22 -7.83 1.69
C TYR A 118 -3.85 -9.22 1.71
N ILE A 119 -4.85 -9.49 0.87
CA ILE A 119 -5.51 -10.79 0.82
C ILE A 119 -4.55 -11.89 0.40
N LEU A 120 -3.68 -11.62 -0.58
CA LEU A 120 -2.71 -12.57 -1.08
C LEU A 120 -1.59 -12.86 -0.08
N PHE A 121 -1.05 -11.83 0.55
CA PHE A 121 0.17 -11.96 1.34
C PHE A 121 -0.03 -12.08 2.85
N TYR A 122 -1.16 -11.64 3.39
CA TYR A 122 -1.40 -11.73 4.84
C TYR A 122 -1.28 -13.14 5.41
N PRO A 123 -1.76 -14.20 4.72
CA PRO A 123 -1.53 -15.57 5.17
C PRO A 123 -0.05 -15.91 5.31
N GLU A 124 0.78 -15.42 4.41
CA GLU A 124 2.23 -15.65 4.40
C GLU A 124 2.93 -14.88 5.53
N LEU A 125 2.59 -13.61 5.71
CA LEU A 125 3.07 -12.80 6.83
C LEU A 125 2.81 -13.48 8.18
N VAL A 126 1.60 -14.01 8.34
CA VAL A 126 1.17 -14.67 9.58
C VAL A 126 1.86 -16.03 9.77
N SER A 127 2.00 -16.84 8.72
CA SER A 127 2.63 -18.16 8.80
C SER A 127 4.13 -18.06 9.11
N ASN A 128 4.80 -17.08 8.54
CA ASN A 128 6.23 -16.80 8.78
C ASN A 128 6.49 -16.01 10.06
N LYS A 129 5.43 -15.70 10.84
CA LYS A 129 5.50 -14.94 12.10
C LYS A 129 6.19 -13.58 11.95
N ILE A 130 6.00 -12.94 10.82
CA ILE A 130 6.60 -11.66 10.54
C ILE A 130 6.02 -10.58 11.46
N PRO A 131 6.84 -9.87 12.22
CA PRO A 131 6.35 -8.90 13.19
C PRO A 131 5.92 -7.58 12.56
N TYR A 132 6.54 -7.20 11.42
CA TYR A 132 6.32 -5.91 10.77
C TYR A 132 6.33 -6.05 9.26
N PHE A 133 5.44 -5.31 8.59
CA PHE A 133 5.46 -5.17 7.15
C PHE A 133 5.33 -3.69 6.74
N MET A 134 5.83 -3.38 5.56
CA MET A 134 5.98 -2.01 5.08
C MET A 134 5.46 -1.88 3.65
N ALA A 135 5.06 -0.67 3.29
CA ALA A 135 4.80 -0.30 1.91
C ALA A 135 5.52 1.01 1.60
N GLY A 136 5.96 1.17 0.36
CA GLY A 136 6.63 2.36 -0.12
C GLY A 136 5.64 3.52 -0.28
N ASN A 137 5.19 4.07 0.84
CA ASN A 137 4.33 5.24 0.86
C ASN A 137 5.13 6.46 1.31
N GLU A 138 5.30 7.40 0.42
CA GLU A 138 5.93 8.68 0.73
C GLU A 138 5.03 9.57 1.62
N PRO A 139 5.54 10.66 2.21
CA PRO A 139 4.79 11.49 3.16
C PRO A 139 3.45 12.00 2.63
N VAL A 140 3.38 12.36 1.34
CA VAL A 140 2.14 12.88 0.74
C VAL A 140 1.09 11.80 0.55
N GLN A 141 1.49 10.59 0.16
CA GLN A 141 0.61 9.43 0.05
C GLN A 141 0.05 9.03 1.42
N MET A 142 0.85 9.15 2.47
CA MET A 142 0.37 8.89 3.82
C MET A 142 -0.70 9.87 4.30
N LEU A 143 -0.56 11.13 3.92
CA LEU A 143 -1.61 12.11 4.19
C LEU A 143 -2.86 11.80 3.37
N GLY A 144 -2.71 11.39 2.11
CA GLY A 144 -3.81 10.91 1.27
C GLY A 144 -4.54 9.73 1.92
N LEU A 145 -3.82 8.73 2.37
CA LEU A 145 -4.38 7.60 3.12
C LEU A 145 -5.05 8.05 4.43
N TYR A 146 -4.54 9.03 5.11
CA TYR A 146 -5.16 9.58 6.32
C TYR A 146 -6.46 10.30 6.03
N TYR A 147 -6.63 10.98 4.90
CA TYR A 147 -7.86 11.68 4.54
C TYR A 147 -8.92 10.80 3.87
N ASN A 148 -8.50 9.77 3.14
CA ASN A 148 -9.38 8.88 2.35
C ASN A 148 -9.39 7.43 2.83
N HIS A 149 -9.23 7.16 4.11
CA HIS A 149 -8.85 5.86 4.63
C HIS A 149 -9.88 4.77 4.62
N MET A 150 -9.33 3.54 4.64
CA MET A 150 -10.08 2.30 4.77
C MET A 150 -10.56 2.02 6.21
N THR A 151 -9.95 2.66 7.20
CA THR A 151 -10.31 2.54 8.63
C THR A 151 -10.59 3.90 9.24
N PRO A 152 -11.50 4.01 10.22
CA PRO A 152 -11.82 5.27 10.87
C PRO A 152 -10.61 5.96 11.50
N LYS A 153 -10.59 7.29 11.44
CA LYS A 153 -9.51 8.11 12.03
C LYS A 153 -9.26 7.81 13.50
N PHE A 154 -10.29 7.53 14.26
CA PHE A 154 -10.17 7.27 15.68
C PHE A 154 -9.33 6.02 15.98
N ILE A 155 -9.29 5.01 15.10
CA ILE A 155 -8.45 3.82 15.30
C ILE A 155 -6.97 4.18 15.27
N TYR A 156 -6.57 5.11 14.40
CA TYR A 156 -5.21 5.65 14.40
C TYR A 156 -4.90 6.42 15.69
N SER A 157 -5.93 7.07 16.27
CA SER A 157 -5.79 7.78 17.54
C SER A 157 -5.77 6.82 18.72
N LEU A 158 -6.55 5.75 18.68
CA LEU A 158 -6.56 4.68 19.71
C LEU A 158 -5.20 4.02 19.85
N ASP A 159 -4.56 3.67 18.75
CA ASP A 159 -3.24 3.01 18.76
C ASP A 159 -2.14 3.89 19.39
N LYS A 160 -2.39 5.20 19.47
CA LYS A 160 -1.52 6.21 20.12
C LYS A 160 -1.95 6.52 21.56
N ASN A 161 -3.19 6.24 21.93
CA ASN A 161 -3.70 6.53 23.26
C ASN A 161 -3.34 5.40 24.23
N ARG A 162 -2.36 5.66 25.10
CA ARG A 162 -1.80 4.68 26.02
C ARG A 162 -2.84 4.10 26.97
N SER A 163 -3.72 4.94 27.50
CA SER A 163 -4.76 4.52 28.46
C SER A 163 -5.80 3.61 27.81
N LEU A 164 -6.31 3.99 26.65
CA LEU A 164 -7.28 3.19 25.90
C LEU A 164 -6.68 1.88 25.42
N MET A 165 -5.43 1.89 24.94
CA MET A 165 -4.74 0.65 24.58
C MET A 165 -4.51 -0.26 25.78
N THR A 166 -4.27 0.28 26.97
CA THR A 166 -4.18 -0.50 28.20
C THR A 166 -5.52 -1.18 28.50
N LEU A 167 -6.64 -0.47 28.44
CA LEU A 167 -7.97 -1.05 28.65
C LEU A 167 -8.30 -2.15 27.64
N ILE A 168 -8.01 -1.92 26.35
CA ILE A 168 -8.18 -2.93 25.30
C ILE A 168 -7.34 -4.16 25.61
N ASN A 169 -6.10 -3.98 26.05
CA ASN A 169 -5.18 -5.06 26.35
C ASN A 169 -5.58 -5.84 27.61
N ILE A 170 -6.13 -5.18 28.63
CA ILE A 170 -6.73 -5.85 29.78
C ILE A 170 -7.88 -6.77 29.32
N GLY A 171 -8.80 -6.26 28.51
CA GLY A 171 -9.89 -7.05 27.94
C GLY A 171 -9.41 -8.25 27.11
N ARG A 172 -8.30 -8.09 26.38
CA ARG A 172 -7.66 -9.19 25.65
C ARG A 172 -7.09 -10.26 26.56
N ILE A 173 -6.39 -9.86 27.62
CA ILE A 173 -5.81 -10.79 28.62
C ILE A 173 -6.93 -11.55 29.32
N LEU A 174 -8.01 -10.89 29.73
CA LEU A 174 -9.17 -11.53 30.32
C LEU A 174 -9.84 -12.55 29.40
N THR A 175 -9.71 -12.37 28.08
CA THR A 175 -10.19 -13.32 27.06
C THR A 175 -9.10 -14.28 26.55
N LEU A 176 -8.02 -14.45 27.32
CA LEU A 176 -6.88 -15.34 27.01
C LEU A 176 -6.24 -15.04 25.65
N ARG A 177 -6.16 -13.76 25.28
CA ARG A 177 -5.51 -13.29 24.06
C ARG A 177 -4.31 -12.43 24.40
N PRO A 178 -3.20 -12.56 23.68
CA PRO A 178 -2.03 -11.71 23.89
C PRO A 178 -2.36 -10.23 23.68
N PRO A 179 -1.76 -9.31 24.47
CA PRO A 179 -1.93 -7.88 24.29
C PRO A 179 -1.45 -7.41 22.93
N PHE A 180 -2.08 -6.37 22.39
CA PHE A 180 -1.63 -5.74 21.17
C PHE A 180 -0.34 -4.94 21.39
N ARG A 181 0.56 -5.04 20.42
CA ARG A 181 1.68 -4.11 20.24
C ARG A 181 1.25 -2.93 19.38
N THR A 182 2.05 -1.86 19.40
CA THR A 182 1.82 -0.67 18.54
C THR A 182 1.70 -1.06 17.06
N GLY A 183 0.68 -0.55 16.37
CA GLY A 183 0.38 -0.82 14.95
C GLY A 183 -0.46 -2.08 14.70
N GLN A 184 -0.57 -2.98 15.68
CA GLN A 184 -1.31 -4.24 15.50
C GLN A 184 -2.83 -4.04 15.50
N LEU A 185 -3.34 -3.10 16.30
CA LEU A 185 -4.77 -2.82 16.33
C LEU A 185 -5.27 -2.34 14.96
N GLN A 186 -4.58 -1.38 14.38
CA GLN A 186 -4.93 -0.86 13.06
C GLN A 186 -4.91 -1.97 12.01
N THR A 187 -3.84 -2.77 11.97
CA THR A 187 -3.74 -3.88 11.02
C THR A 187 -4.88 -4.86 11.16
N ILE A 188 -5.12 -5.38 12.37
CA ILE A 188 -6.15 -6.41 12.54
C ILE A 188 -7.56 -5.89 12.26
N MET A 189 -7.84 -4.62 12.54
CA MET A 189 -9.14 -4.02 12.20
C MET A 189 -9.33 -3.92 10.68
N THR A 190 -8.31 -3.50 9.95
CA THR A 190 -8.35 -3.48 8.47
C THR A 190 -8.52 -4.88 7.90
N MET A 191 -7.74 -5.86 8.37
CA MET A 191 -7.82 -7.24 7.88
C MET A 191 -9.18 -7.88 8.20
N ARG A 192 -9.75 -7.62 9.36
CA ARG A 192 -11.10 -8.07 9.71
C ARG A 192 -12.16 -7.47 8.81
N GLN A 193 -12.06 -6.19 8.50
CA GLN A 193 -12.98 -5.52 7.59
C GLN A 193 -12.93 -6.16 6.19
N LEU A 194 -11.75 -6.36 5.62
CA LEU A 194 -11.57 -7.03 4.32
C LEU A 194 -12.04 -8.50 4.32
N SER A 195 -12.00 -9.17 5.47
CA SER A 195 -12.41 -10.58 5.59
C SER A 195 -13.91 -10.81 5.68
N ARG A 196 -14.74 -9.77 5.85
CA ARG A 196 -16.18 -9.87 6.08
C ARG A 196 -16.97 -9.27 4.92
N LYS A 197 -17.89 -10.04 4.38
CA LYS A 197 -18.65 -9.65 3.20
C LYS A 197 -19.68 -8.54 3.48
N ASN A 198 -20.30 -8.42 4.66
CA ASN A 198 -21.43 -7.52 4.88
C ASN A 198 -21.62 -7.05 6.32
N SER A 199 -20.69 -7.26 7.23
CA SER A 199 -20.77 -6.65 8.56
C SER A 199 -19.38 -6.55 9.18
N SER A 200 -18.98 -5.36 9.50
CA SER A 200 -17.78 -5.11 10.27
C SER A 200 -18.18 -4.43 11.58
N VAL A 201 -17.29 -4.42 12.55
CA VAL A 201 -17.43 -3.57 13.73
C VAL A 201 -17.65 -2.11 13.32
N MET A 202 -17.17 -1.74 12.13
CA MET A 202 -17.29 -0.40 11.56
C MET A 202 -18.72 -0.06 11.19
N ASP A 203 -19.47 -1.02 10.62
CA ASP A 203 -20.89 -0.82 10.31
C ASP A 203 -21.71 -0.64 11.59
N PHE A 204 -21.37 -1.40 12.63
CA PHE A 204 -22.01 -1.28 13.93
C PHE A 204 -21.83 0.11 14.57
N ILE A 205 -20.67 0.75 14.36
CA ILE A 205 -20.39 2.11 14.84
C ILE A 205 -20.76 3.20 13.82
N GLY A 206 -21.50 2.85 12.77
CA GLY A 206 -21.98 3.78 11.76
C GLY A 206 -20.90 4.30 10.80
N TYR A 207 -19.75 3.64 10.75
CA TYR A 207 -18.71 4.01 9.79
C TYR A 207 -18.95 3.34 8.43
N SER A 208 -19.22 4.14 7.43
CA SER A 208 -19.35 3.70 6.04
C SER A 208 -18.28 4.34 5.16
N ASN A 209 -17.56 3.52 4.42
CA ASN A 209 -16.66 3.98 3.37
C ASN A 209 -17.01 3.25 2.06
N PRO A 210 -17.60 3.96 1.08
CA PRO A 210 -18.02 3.36 -0.19
C PRO A 210 -16.87 2.65 -0.93
N LEU A 211 -15.65 3.17 -0.85
CA LEU A 211 -14.48 2.54 -1.46
C LEU A 211 -14.25 1.13 -0.89
N VAL A 212 -14.27 1.00 0.43
CA VAL A 212 -14.09 -0.29 1.10
C VAL A 212 -15.24 -1.25 0.79
N SER A 213 -16.47 -0.77 0.84
CA SER A 213 -17.66 -1.58 0.55
C SER A 213 -17.65 -2.10 -0.88
N ASN A 214 -17.26 -1.26 -1.84
CA ASN A 214 -17.15 -1.64 -3.26
C ASN A 214 -16.05 -2.69 -3.47
N ILE A 215 -14.89 -2.51 -2.83
CA ILE A 215 -13.79 -3.48 -2.89
C ILE A 215 -14.21 -4.83 -2.31
N ILE A 216 -14.81 -4.85 -1.13
CA ILE A 216 -15.28 -6.10 -0.48
C ILE A 216 -16.32 -6.80 -1.35
N THR A 217 -17.25 -6.04 -1.95
CA THR A 217 -18.26 -6.57 -2.87
C THR A 217 -17.61 -7.17 -4.11
N ALA A 218 -16.64 -6.48 -4.70
CA ALA A 218 -15.94 -6.95 -5.89
C ALA A 218 -15.11 -8.22 -5.64
N ILE A 219 -14.41 -8.28 -4.51
CA ILE A 219 -13.64 -9.49 -4.12
C ILE A 219 -14.58 -10.68 -3.87
N GLY A 220 -15.82 -10.41 -3.47
CA GLY A 220 -16.85 -11.44 -3.32
C GLY A 220 -17.24 -12.18 -4.60
N GLU A 221 -16.87 -11.67 -5.79
CA GLU A 221 -17.03 -12.37 -7.07
C GLU A 221 -16.06 -13.57 -7.22
N VAL A 222 -15.01 -13.63 -6.39
CA VAL A 222 -14.03 -14.73 -6.34
C VAL A 222 -13.90 -15.19 -4.88
N PRO A 223 -14.91 -15.90 -4.37
CA PRO A 223 -14.96 -16.27 -2.96
C PRO A 223 -13.81 -17.18 -2.51
N GLU A 224 -13.14 -17.86 -3.44
CA GLU A 224 -12.02 -18.78 -3.19
C GLU A 224 -10.77 -18.05 -2.66
N LEU A 225 -10.63 -16.77 -2.91
CA LEU A 225 -9.52 -15.96 -2.37
C LEU A 225 -9.63 -15.73 -0.85
N LEU A 226 -10.84 -15.84 -0.29
CA LEU A 226 -11.11 -15.44 1.08
C LEU A 226 -10.79 -16.48 2.16
N PRO A 227 -10.96 -17.81 1.95
CA PRO A 227 -10.77 -18.79 3.02
C PRO A 227 -9.36 -18.79 3.64
N PRO A 228 -8.25 -18.80 2.87
CA PRO A 228 -6.91 -18.72 3.44
C PRO A 228 -6.70 -17.42 4.23
N PHE A 229 -7.17 -16.30 3.69
CA PHE A 229 -7.09 -15.00 4.31
C PHE A 229 -7.87 -14.94 5.62
N LYS A 230 -9.14 -15.38 5.62
CA LYS A 230 -9.98 -15.45 6.85
C LYS A 230 -9.34 -16.33 7.93
N LYS A 231 -8.78 -17.47 7.54
CA LYS A 231 -8.07 -18.36 8.46
C LYS A 231 -6.88 -17.66 9.10
N ALA A 232 -6.08 -16.95 8.32
CA ALA A 232 -4.94 -16.17 8.81
C ALA A 232 -5.36 -15.02 9.74
N VAL A 233 -6.41 -14.28 9.39
CA VAL A 233 -6.96 -13.19 10.22
C VAL A 233 -7.46 -13.73 11.57
N ASN A 234 -8.17 -14.84 11.58
CA ASN A 234 -8.64 -15.45 12.80
C ASN A 234 -7.50 -15.98 13.67
N TYR A 235 -6.52 -16.65 13.06
CA TYR A 235 -5.35 -17.18 13.75
C TYR A 235 -4.53 -16.03 14.37
N SER A 236 -4.17 -15.02 13.60
CA SER A 236 -3.38 -13.87 14.09
C SER A 236 -4.09 -13.12 15.22
N SER A 237 -5.42 -12.96 15.13
CA SER A 237 -6.21 -12.32 16.17
C SER A 237 -6.21 -13.08 17.50
N ARG A 238 -6.16 -14.43 17.47
CA ARG A 238 -6.11 -15.27 18.67
C ARG A 238 -4.73 -15.34 19.27
N THR A 239 -3.73 -15.55 18.43
CA THR A 239 -2.35 -15.80 18.87
C THR A 239 -1.54 -14.54 19.13
N GLY A 240 -2.05 -13.36 18.73
CA GLY A 240 -1.29 -12.11 18.76
C GLY A 240 -0.18 -12.01 17.71
N ASN A 241 -0.05 -13.03 16.83
CA ASN A 241 0.88 -13.00 15.70
C ASN A 241 0.32 -12.12 14.57
N ILE A 242 0.20 -10.84 14.85
CA ILE A 242 -0.35 -9.84 13.94
C ILE A 242 0.82 -9.03 13.39
N PRO A 243 1.11 -9.10 12.09
CA PRO A 243 2.07 -8.21 11.45
C PRO A 243 1.64 -6.76 11.64
N ALA A 244 2.48 -5.93 12.23
CA ALA A 244 2.18 -4.52 12.38
C ALA A 244 2.61 -3.76 11.12
N PHE A 245 1.72 -2.96 10.56
CA PHE A 245 2.07 -2.05 9.48
C PHE A 245 2.99 -0.95 10.01
N VAL A 246 4.18 -0.85 9.43
CA VAL A 246 5.17 0.16 9.78
C VAL A 246 5.31 1.13 8.62
N HIS A 247 5.23 2.40 8.94
CA HIS A 247 5.43 3.47 8.01
C HIS A 247 6.72 4.20 8.32
N LEU A 248 7.59 4.29 7.35
CA LEU A 248 8.86 5.00 7.47
C LEU A 248 8.70 6.47 7.08
N ASP A 249 9.28 7.33 7.88
CA ASP A 249 9.34 8.76 7.60
C ASP A 249 10.50 9.01 6.63
N PHE A 250 10.20 9.13 5.34
CA PHE A 250 11.19 9.30 4.29
C PHE A 250 11.98 10.60 4.44
N ASP A 251 11.35 11.69 4.91
CA ASP A 251 12.06 12.93 5.17
C ASP A 251 13.21 12.73 6.18
N LYS A 252 12.94 11.98 7.25
CA LYS A 252 13.96 11.66 8.25
C LYS A 252 15.05 10.72 7.73
N ILE A 253 14.68 9.79 6.86
CA ILE A 253 15.64 8.88 6.24
C ILE A 253 16.62 9.66 5.38
N CYS A 254 16.14 10.66 4.64
CA CYS A 254 16.92 11.54 3.78
C CYS A 254 17.64 12.68 4.53
N GLY A 255 17.57 12.70 5.86
CA GLY A 255 18.23 13.74 6.66
C GLY A 255 17.51 15.08 6.68
N GLY A 256 16.25 15.14 6.25
CA GLY A 256 15.40 16.33 6.33
C GLY A 256 14.33 16.43 5.26
N LYS A 257 14.66 16.13 4.02
CA LYS A 257 13.71 16.22 2.89
C LYS A 257 13.84 15.03 1.95
N TYR A 258 12.70 14.44 1.61
CA TYR A 258 12.57 13.44 0.55
C TYR A 258 12.37 14.15 -0.78
N ASP A 259 13.47 14.48 -1.47
CA ASP A 259 13.43 15.13 -2.78
C ASP A 259 13.26 14.09 -3.90
N TRP A 260 12.26 14.28 -4.75
CA TRP A 260 11.95 13.30 -5.80
C TRP A 260 13.05 13.15 -6.84
N LYS A 261 13.76 14.24 -7.17
CA LYS A 261 14.83 14.22 -8.16
C LYS A 261 16.05 13.48 -7.64
N ASP A 262 16.49 13.82 -6.42
CA ASP A 262 17.66 13.20 -5.79
C ASP A 262 17.42 11.70 -5.59
N VAL A 263 16.21 11.34 -5.15
CA VAL A 263 15.84 9.94 -4.95
C VAL A 263 15.85 9.16 -6.26
N LYS A 264 15.31 9.70 -7.36
CA LYS A 264 15.35 9.04 -8.67
C LYS A 264 16.79 8.77 -9.14
N ASN A 265 17.69 9.73 -8.96
CA ASN A 265 19.10 9.59 -9.29
C ASN A 265 19.76 8.45 -8.50
N ILE A 266 19.62 8.47 -7.16
CA ILE A 266 20.15 7.42 -6.28
C ILE A 266 19.62 6.05 -6.68
N LEU A 267 18.33 5.92 -6.96
CA LEU A 267 17.73 4.63 -7.30
C LEU A 267 18.19 4.10 -8.66
N THR A 268 18.38 4.98 -9.61
CA THR A 268 18.92 4.60 -10.94
C THR A 268 20.36 4.08 -10.82
N GLU A 269 21.20 4.79 -10.08
CA GLU A 269 22.61 4.45 -9.90
C GLU A 269 22.82 3.23 -9.01
N GLU A 270 22.11 3.18 -7.87
CA GLU A 270 22.36 2.21 -6.81
C GLU A 270 21.53 0.93 -6.92
N CYS A 271 20.33 1.01 -7.53
CA CYS A 271 19.39 -0.10 -7.58
C CYS A 271 19.12 -0.62 -8.99
N GLY A 272 19.54 0.11 -10.01
CA GLY A 272 19.15 -0.16 -11.39
C GLY A 272 17.66 0.09 -11.63
N TRP A 273 17.08 1.02 -10.87
CA TRP A 273 15.70 1.44 -11.09
C TRP A 273 15.55 2.11 -12.45
N VAL A 274 14.52 1.75 -13.19
CA VAL A 274 14.23 2.27 -14.51
C VAL A 274 13.11 3.30 -14.39
N PRO A 275 13.35 4.58 -14.73
CA PRO A 275 12.29 5.57 -14.74
C PRO A 275 11.20 5.18 -15.73
N PRO A 276 9.94 5.63 -15.55
CA PRO A 276 8.90 5.47 -16.55
C PRO A 276 9.32 6.15 -17.86
N SER A 277 8.62 5.87 -18.96
CA SER A 277 8.92 6.39 -20.31
C SER A 277 9.14 7.90 -20.37
N SER A 278 8.67 8.64 -19.38
CA SER A 278 9.09 10.00 -19.08
C SER A 278 9.72 10.05 -17.70
N ASP A 279 10.96 10.48 -17.62
CA ASP A 279 11.69 10.76 -16.38
C ASP A 279 11.03 11.85 -15.52
N LYS A 280 10.17 12.65 -16.13
CA LYS A 280 9.40 13.71 -15.48
C LYS A 280 8.23 13.20 -14.64
N LYS A 281 7.73 11.98 -14.88
CA LYS A 281 6.69 11.38 -14.06
C LYS A 281 7.24 11.01 -12.68
N SER A 282 6.58 11.44 -11.61
CA SER A 282 7.01 11.20 -10.22
C SER A 282 5.96 10.51 -9.35
N LEU A 283 4.67 10.80 -9.55
CA LEU A 283 3.60 10.07 -8.88
C LEU A 283 3.33 8.73 -9.58
N HIS A 284 3.07 7.70 -8.78
CA HIS A 284 2.56 6.40 -9.24
C HIS A 284 3.34 5.80 -10.43
N THR A 285 4.64 5.67 -10.28
CA THR A 285 5.56 5.27 -11.36
C THR A 285 5.46 3.79 -11.77
N SER A 286 4.67 2.97 -11.06
CA SER A 286 4.59 1.52 -11.32
C SER A 286 3.35 1.08 -12.12
N CYS A 287 2.37 1.95 -12.35
CA CYS A 287 1.10 1.59 -12.98
C CYS A 287 0.88 2.35 -14.29
N CYS A 288 0.54 1.64 -15.38
CA CYS A 288 0.30 2.28 -16.68
C CYS A 288 -1.13 2.82 -16.85
N ILE A 289 -2.08 2.43 -15.98
CA ILE A 289 -3.48 2.92 -16.03
C ILE A 289 -3.79 3.97 -14.95
N GLU A 290 -2.78 4.55 -14.34
CA GLU A 290 -3.00 5.50 -13.23
C GLU A 290 -3.82 6.72 -13.68
N ARG A 291 -3.51 7.25 -14.86
CA ARG A 291 -4.24 8.38 -15.44
C ARG A 291 -5.73 8.10 -15.63
N CYS A 292 -6.09 6.88 -16.02
CA CYS A 292 -7.50 6.46 -16.12
C CYS A 292 -8.20 6.40 -14.76
N LYS A 293 -7.49 6.00 -13.72
CA LYS A 293 -8.04 5.99 -12.35
C LYS A 293 -8.27 7.40 -11.84
N ASP A 294 -7.34 8.30 -12.08
CA ASP A 294 -7.44 9.72 -11.74
C ASP A 294 -8.64 10.37 -12.44
N HIS A 295 -8.77 10.12 -13.74
CA HIS A 295 -9.89 10.60 -14.53
C HIS A 295 -11.23 10.14 -13.97
N SER A 296 -11.36 8.84 -13.70
CA SER A 296 -12.56 8.28 -13.11
C SER A 296 -12.94 8.89 -11.76
N GLN A 297 -11.95 9.12 -10.89
CA GLN A 297 -12.16 9.78 -9.59
C GLN A 297 -12.50 11.25 -9.76
N PHE A 298 -11.83 11.94 -10.68
CA PHE A 298 -12.03 13.37 -10.95
C PHE A 298 -13.43 13.65 -11.50
N VAL A 299 -13.87 12.90 -12.53
CA VAL A 299 -15.20 13.08 -13.13
C VAL A 299 -16.32 12.88 -12.09
N LYS A 300 -16.21 11.85 -11.24
CA LYS A 300 -17.17 11.61 -10.17
C LYS A 300 -17.19 12.71 -9.11
N PHE A 301 -16.02 13.22 -8.75
CA PHE A 301 -15.91 14.33 -7.80
C PHE A 301 -16.51 15.61 -8.41
N TYR A 302 -16.19 15.90 -9.66
CA TYR A 302 -16.69 17.06 -10.38
C TYR A 302 -18.22 17.03 -10.54
N ASN A 303 -18.79 15.86 -10.87
CA ASN A 303 -20.23 15.68 -11.01
C ASN A 303 -20.98 15.55 -9.66
N CYS A 304 -20.30 15.76 -8.54
CA CYS A 304 -20.88 15.60 -7.20
C CYS A 304 -21.40 14.19 -6.89
N GLU A 305 -21.01 13.18 -7.67
CA GLU A 305 -21.33 11.77 -7.44
C GLU A 305 -20.49 11.15 -6.30
N SER A 306 -19.36 11.77 -5.98
CA SER A 306 -18.48 11.39 -4.89
C SER A 306 -18.03 12.62 -4.12
N LYS A 307 -17.98 12.50 -2.78
CA LYS A 307 -17.35 13.49 -1.90
C LYS A 307 -15.85 13.24 -1.69
N MET A 308 -15.33 12.19 -2.31
CA MET A 308 -13.94 11.80 -2.16
C MET A 308 -13.08 12.61 -3.12
N ILE A 309 -12.13 13.37 -2.59
CA ILE A 309 -11.13 14.07 -3.39
C ILE A 309 -10.27 13.03 -4.11
N PRO A 310 -10.00 13.20 -5.43
CA PRO A 310 -9.07 12.33 -6.15
C PRO A 310 -7.72 12.21 -5.43
N PHE A 311 -7.19 10.98 -5.31
CA PHE A 311 -5.98 10.74 -4.53
C PHE A 311 -4.80 11.54 -5.06
N SER A 312 -4.55 11.50 -6.33
CA SER A 312 -3.45 12.22 -6.98
C SER A 312 -3.59 13.74 -6.90
N ALA A 313 -4.81 14.29 -6.88
CA ALA A 313 -5.02 15.72 -6.64
C ALA A 313 -4.54 16.15 -5.25
N LEU A 314 -4.81 15.32 -4.24
CA LEU A 314 -4.35 15.57 -2.88
C LEU A 314 -2.84 15.40 -2.78
N GLU A 315 -2.29 14.33 -3.35
CA GLU A 315 -0.86 14.02 -3.33
C GLU A 315 -0.02 15.10 -4.02
N ILE A 316 -0.41 15.52 -5.22
CA ILE A 316 0.33 16.55 -5.96
C ILE A 316 0.26 17.92 -5.26
N SER A 317 -0.89 18.26 -4.65
CA SER A 317 -1.04 19.48 -3.88
C SER A 317 -0.14 19.49 -2.65
N LEU A 318 -0.02 18.37 -1.97
CA LEU A 318 0.86 18.20 -0.81
C LEU A 318 2.34 18.20 -1.20
N ALA A 319 2.68 17.59 -2.34
CA ALA A 319 4.02 17.61 -2.90
C ALA A 319 4.47 19.05 -3.20
N SER A 320 3.59 19.85 -3.81
CA SER A 320 3.82 21.29 -4.03
C SER A 320 4.12 22.04 -2.72
N ARG A 321 3.27 21.86 -1.73
CA ARG A 321 3.40 22.54 -0.43
C ARG A 321 4.64 22.12 0.36
N SER A 322 5.05 20.88 0.20
CA SER A 322 6.22 20.31 0.88
C SER A 322 7.52 20.52 0.09
N SER A 323 7.43 21.16 -1.08
CA SER A 323 8.57 21.39 -1.98
C SER A 323 9.35 20.12 -2.31
N LEU A 324 8.66 18.99 -2.46
CA LEU A 324 9.27 17.70 -2.86
C LEU A 324 9.77 17.73 -4.30
N THR A 325 9.27 18.67 -5.08
CA THR A 325 9.63 18.93 -6.46
C THR A 325 9.30 20.39 -6.79
N SER A 326 9.77 20.93 -7.93
CA SER A 326 9.50 22.29 -8.33
C SER A 326 8.05 22.52 -8.75
N LYS A 327 7.59 23.77 -8.75
CA LYS A 327 6.24 24.11 -9.21
C LYS A 327 6.06 23.79 -10.69
N GLU A 328 7.08 24.02 -11.49
CA GLU A 328 7.10 23.77 -12.93
C GLU A 328 6.96 22.27 -13.22
N GLU A 329 7.68 21.43 -12.50
CA GLU A 329 7.58 19.97 -12.60
C GLU A 329 6.21 19.48 -12.20
N ILE A 330 5.62 20.03 -11.14
CA ILE A 330 4.25 19.71 -10.70
C ILE A 330 3.22 20.10 -11.75
N MET A 331 3.30 21.27 -12.32
CA MET A 331 2.38 21.71 -13.38
C MET A 331 2.50 20.80 -14.60
N TYR A 332 3.71 20.46 -15.00
CA TYR A 332 3.95 19.52 -16.10
C TYR A 332 3.35 18.13 -15.81
N GLU A 333 3.51 17.61 -14.59
CA GLU A 333 2.94 16.33 -14.19
C GLU A 333 1.40 16.36 -14.18
N MET A 334 0.80 17.45 -13.72
CA MET A 334 -0.65 17.65 -13.76
C MET A 334 -1.21 17.63 -15.18
N GLU A 335 -0.55 18.29 -16.10
CA GLU A 335 -0.99 18.41 -17.50
C GLU A 335 -0.81 17.11 -18.29
N HIS A 336 0.26 16.36 -18.05
CA HIS A 336 0.67 15.26 -18.92
C HIS A 336 0.38 13.87 -18.34
N PHE A 337 0.39 13.72 -17.00
CA PHE A 337 0.33 12.40 -16.36
C PHE A 337 -0.87 12.19 -15.45
N LEU A 338 -1.57 13.24 -15.05
CA LEU A 338 -2.79 13.12 -14.25
C LEU A 338 -4.04 13.21 -15.11
N GLY A 339 -5.09 12.56 -14.65
CA GLY A 339 -6.34 12.44 -15.40
C GLY A 339 -7.39 13.51 -15.07
N PHE A 340 -6.99 14.74 -14.80
CA PHE A 340 -7.92 15.83 -14.44
C PHE A 340 -8.53 16.47 -15.68
N SER A 341 -9.34 15.69 -16.39
CA SER A 341 -10.06 16.10 -17.58
C SER A 341 -11.52 15.67 -17.51
N LEU A 342 -12.41 16.43 -18.13
CA LEU A 342 -13.81 16.03 -18.34
C LEU A 342 -13.99 15.26 -19.66
N GLU A 343 -13.03 15.37 -20.56
CA GLU A 343 -13.00 14.61 -21.81
C GLU A 343 -12.51 13.19 -21.54
N GLU A 344 -13.07 12.22 -22.25
CA GLU A 344 -12.62 10.83 -22.14
C GLU A 344 -11.18 10.70 -22.59
N LEU A 345 -10.38 10.02 -21.77
CA LEU A 345 -8.98 9.81 -22.09
C LEU A 345 -8.82 8.57 -22.98
N PRO A 346 -8.04 8.66 -24.07
CA PRO A 346 -7.79 7.51 -24.96
C PRO A 346 -7.29 6.27 -24.23
N GLU A 347 -6.46 6.44 -23.19
CA GLU A 347 -5.91 5.36 -22.39
C GLU A 347 -6.96 4.58 -21.59
N CYS A 348 -8.14 5.15 -21.39
CA CYS A 348 -9.24 4.45 -20.70
C CYS A 348 -9.75 3.25 -21.51
N SER A 349 -9.52 3.21 -22.82
CA SER A 349 -9.81 2.05 -23.68
C SER A 349 -9.09 0.80 -23.19
N ILE A 350 -7.83 0.90 -22.72
CA ILE A 350 -7.02 -0.22 -22.22
C ILE A 350 -7.79 -0.99 -21.12
N MET A 351 -8.37 -0.27 -20.18
CA MET A 351 -9.16 -0.88 -19.12
C MET A 351 -10.49 -1.46 -19.67
N CYS A 352 -11.16 -0.75 -20.55
CA CYS A 352 -12.40 -1.22 -21.14
C CYS A 352 -12.19 -2.51 -21.95
N ASP A 353 -11.11 -2.59 -22.71
CA ASP A 353 -10.77 -3.76 -23.52
C ASP A 353 -10.37 -4.95 -22.63
N TYR A 354 -9.62 -4.70 -21.57
CA TYR A 354 -9.34 -5.73 -20.58
C TYR A 354 -10.61 -6.28 -19.91
N LEU A 355 -11.60 -5.39 -19.60
CA LEU A 355 -12.84 -5.81 -18.96
C LEU A 355 -13.77 -6.58 -19.92
N LYS A 356 -13.74 -6.28 -21.22
CA LYS A 356 -14.51 -7.02 -22.24
C LYS A 356 -14.00 -8.46 -22.39
N GLY A 357 -12.70 -8.67 -22.22
CA GLY A 357 -12.03 -9.94 -22.52
C GLY A 357 -11.85 -10.11 -24.03
N ASN A 358 -10.78 -10.71 -24.46
CA ASN A 358 -10.72 -11.23 -25.82
C ASN A 358 -11.69 -12.40 -25.90
N GLN A 359 -12.64 -12.35 -26.83
CA GLN A 359 -13.56 -13.49 -27.12
C GLN A 359 -12.83 -14.67 -27.79
N ASN A 360 -11.48 -14.64 -27.84
CA ASN A 360 -10.63 -15.59 -28.56
C ASN A 360 -9.65 -16.37 -27.66
N GLU A 361 -9.99 -16.62 -26.39
CA GLU A 361 -9.29 -17.61 -25.57
C GLU A 361 -10.24 -18.66 -24.97
#